data_66213a8e56e985c0e7178fee86b02028
#
_entry.id   66213a8e56e985c0e7178fee86b02028
#
_cell.length_a   1.000
_cell.length_b   1.000
_cell.length_c   1.000
_cell.angle_alpha   90.00
_cell.angle_beta   90.00
_cell.angle_gamma   90.00
#
_symmetry.space_group_name_H-M   'P 1'
#
loop_
_entity.id
_entity.type
_entity.pdbx_description
1 polymer ?
#
loop_
_entity_poly.entity_id
_entity_poly.type
_entity_poly.pdbx_seq_one_letter_code
_entity_poly.pdbx_strand_id
1 'polypeptide(L)'
;MAQNTQSSAAPPAGNEGSNTLGISPPLSLNGATERGEIVLTVLLVSSKAFKMWLVVLSVPLLPAFVMVSSRYCVNVAALCHRALAWVLRLVRGRVCVRSTHAFVFSKCTHGKVDSVLETFDLYADTHPSLCISPQIGEALDKVVRRVCPSRVLELGMHCGYGSVRLLRLLPSSGRLITVELDPLTAELGEEIILVAGFKHSQFQVSTSSSAEAILTLRSVLELNQEAGEGLNLVLMDHDPQQYLPDLLALEREELLCPSGCSILLIYRNQRAGDLREILSYISARADCYCIKSKLQFMTEIFYQK
;
A
#
# COMPACT_ATOMS: atom_id res chain seq x y z
N MET A 1 28.71 26.80 43.74
CA MET A 1 28.76 28.25 43.54
C MET A 1 27.48 28.62 42.90
N ALA A 2 26.53 29.03 43.69
CA ALA A 2 26.18 30.39 44.10
C ALA A 2 25.41 31.06 43.00
N GLN A 3 24.16 31.22 43.16
CA GLN A 3 23.28 32.15 43.94
C GLN A 3 22.60 33.12 42.98
N ASN A 4 21.29 33.16 43.00
CA ASN A 4 20.41 34.11 43.75
C ASN A 4 20.14 35.38 42.92
N THR A 5 18.98 36.01 42.83
CA THR A 5 17.94 36.42 43.80
C THR A 5 16.82 37.06 43.01
N GLN A 6 15.52 36.83 43.28
CA GLN A 6 14.56 37.67 44.06
C GLN A 6 14.42 39.11 43.61
N SER A 7 13.17 39.66 43.38
CA SER A 7 12.25 40.22 44.39
C SER A 7 11.15 40.98 43.64
N SER A 8 9.86 40.73 43.85
CA SER A 8 8.96 41.33 44.84
C SER A 8 8.50 42.78 44.55
N ALA A 9 7.19 43.04 44.39
CA ALA A 9 6.39 43.80 45.34
C ALA A 9 5.08 44.38 44.70
N ALA A 10 3.97 44.19 45.38
CA ALA A 10 2.72 44.93 45.30
C ALA A 10 2.66 45.97 46.43
N PRO A 11 1.51 46.58 46.73
CA PRO A 11 0.67 47.62 46.10
C PRO A 11 0.77 48.98 46.82
N PRO A 12 -0.08 49.97 46.79
CA PRO A 12 -1.27 50.09 47.64
C PRO A 12 -2.49 50.93 47.14
N ALA A 13 -3.50 50.82 47.91
CA ALA A 13 -4.84 51.35 48.06
C ALA A 13 -5.01 52.85 48.35
N GLY A 14 -6.30 53.23 48.34
CA GLY A 14 -6.89 54.36 49.06
C GLY A 14 -7.48 55.44 48.15
N ASN A 15 -8.55 56.12 48.38
CA ASN A 15 -9.49 56.27 49.47
C ASN A 15 -10.67 57.17 48.98
N GLU A 16 -11.85 56.92 49.42
CA GLU A 16 -12.92 57.76 49.96
C GLU A 16 -13.20 59.19 49.50
N GLY A 17 -14.51 59.49 49.50
CA GLY A 17 -15.11 60.79 49.71
C GLY A 17 -16.49 60.96 49.02
N SER A 18 -17.53 60.68 49.51
CA SER A 18 -18.68 61.12 50.36
C SER A 18 -19.31 62.43 49.94
N ASN A 19 -20.67 62.37 50.06
CA ASN A 19 -21.65 63.46 50.33
C ASN A 19 -22.13 64.33 49.13
N THR A 20 -23.39 64.74 48.96
CA THR A 20 -24.63 64.76 49.77
C THR A 20 -25.80 65.15 48.88
N LEU A 21 -26.98 64.65 49.22
CA LEU A 21 -28.33 65.27 49.24
C LEU A 21 -28.81 66.32 48.20
N GLY A 22 -29.91 65.99 47.53
CA GLY A 22 -30.85 66.88 46.91
C GLY A 22 -32.19 66.22 46.61
N ILE A 23 -33.22 66.57 47.40
CA ILE A 23 -34.58 66.05 47.44
C ILE A 23 -35.52 66.74 46.47
N SER A 24 -36.39 65.94 45.79
CA SER A 24 -37.81 66.19 45.42
C SER A 24 -38.15 66.80 44.04
N PRO A 25 -39.37 66.61 43.53
CA PRO A 25 -40.40 65.58 43.72
C PRO A 25 -40.90 64.92 42.39
N PRO A 26 -41.96 64.12 42.39
CA PRO A 26 -42.24 63.11 41.37
C PRO A 26 -43.08 63.65 40.19
N LEU A 27 -42.78 63.18 38.98
CA LEU A 27 -43.65 63.39 37.81
C LEU A 27 -44.08 62.00 37.28
N SER A 28 -45.38 61.92 37.17
CA SER A 28 -46.26 60.83 36.73
C SER A 28 -45.71 59.74 35.83
N LEU A 29 -45.72 58.54 36.30
CA LEU A 29 -45.64 57.27 35.58
C LEU A 29 -46.99 56.98 34.92
N ASN A 30 -47.18 57.23 33.64
CA ASN A 30 -48.24 56.59 32.87
C ASN A 30 -47.99 56.55 31.34
N GLY A 31 -46.77 56.81 30.88
CA GLY A 31 -46.46 56.72 29.45
C GLY A 31 -45.38 55.66 29.04
N ALA A 32 -44.73 55.02 30.04
CA ALA A 32 -43.60 54.16 29.78
C ALA A 32 -43.96 52.67 29.66
N THR A 33 -45.11 52.28 30.24
CA THR A 33 -45.55 50.87 30.26
C THR A 33 -46.13 50.39 28.91
N GLU A 34 -46.90 51.23 28.24
CA GLU A 34 -47.49 50.89 26.92
C GLU A 34 -46.44 50.74 25.81
N ARG A 35 -45.44 51.65 25.80
CA ARG A 35 -44.33 51.51 24.80
C ARG A 35 -43.42 50.29 25.05
N GLY A 36 -43.20 49.92 26.29
CA GLY A 36 -42.42 48.73 26.67
C GLY A 36 -43.11 47.43 26.28
N GLU A 37 -44.42 47.34 26.46
CA GLU A 37 -45.19 46.15 26.07
C GLU A 37 -45.30 45.99 24.55
N ILE A 38 -45.48 47.09 23.82
CA ILE A 38 -45.53 47.04 22.34
C ILE A 38 -44.17 46.64 21.79
N VAL A 39 -43.05 47.17 22.29
CA VAL A 39 -41.70 46.77 21.84
C VAL A 39 -41.39 45.34 22.19
N LEU A 40 -41.75 44.86 23.39
CA LEU A 40 -41.56 43.47 23.81
C LEU A 40 -42.40 42.52 22.96
N THR A 41 -43.64 42.88 22.65
CA THR A 41 -44.54 42.10 21.80
C THR A 41 -44.08 42.02 20.36
N VAL A 42 -43.56 43.13 19.80
CA VAL A 42 -42.99 43.17 18.44
C VAL A 42 -41.70 42.34 18.38
N LEU A 43 -40.84 42.42 19.41
CA LEU A 43 -39.63 41.58 19.50
C LEU A 43 -39.95 40.09 19.63
N LEU A 44 -40.96 39.75 20.43
CA LEU A 44 -41.42 38.35 20.60
C LEU A 44 -42.09 37.78 19.34
N VAL A 45 -42.88 38.61 18.65
CA VAL A 45 -43.50 38.21 17.36
C VAL A 45 -42.44 38.11 16.28
N SER A 46 -41.48 39.03 16.22
CA SER A 46 -40.33 38.97 15.30
C SER A 46 -39.47 37.75 15.58
N SER A 47 -39.21 37.44 16.85
CA SER A 47 -38.45 36.20 17.22
C SER A 47 -39.22 34.91 16.86
N LYS A 48 -40.52 34.86 17.03
CA LYS A 48 -41.35 33.71 16.62
C LYS A 48 -41.44 33.59 15.09
N ALA A 49 -41.62 34.69 14.38
CA ALA A 49 -41.61 34.72 12.93
C ALA A 49 -40.24 34.29 12.38
N PHE A 50 -39.14 34.78 12.94
CA PHE A 50 -37.79 34.37 12.56
C PHE A 50 -37.53 32.86 12.80
N LYS A 51 -37.94 32.34 13.95
CA LYS A 51 -37.86 30.90 14.24
C LYS A 51 -38.74 30.09 13.28
N MET A 52 -39.92 30.53 12.93
CA MET A 52 -40.80 29.88 11.97
C MET A 52 -40.23 29.89 10.57
N TRP A 53 -39.61 31.02 10.13
CA TRP A 53 -38.89 31.10 8.85
C TRP A 53 -37.66 30.21 8.81
N LEU A 54 -36.91 30.09 9.90
CA LEU A 54 -35.77 29.15 10.02
C LEU A 54 -36.24 27.69 9.86
N VAL A 55 -37.36 27.31 10.46
CA VAL A 55 -37.93 25.98 10.31
C VAL A 55 -38.43 25.73 8.89
N VAL A 56 -39.14 26.69 8.29
CA VAL A 56 -39.67 26.60 6.92
C VAL A 56 -38.52 26.49 5.88
N LEU A 57 -37.41 27.16 6.09
CA LEU A 57 -36.23 27.07 5.21
C LEU A 57 -35.39 25.81 5.47
N SER A 58 -35.34 25.30 6.70
CA SER A 58 -34.57 24.12 7.02
C SER A 58 -35.21 22.80 6.56
N VAL A 59 -36.55 22.74 6.51
CA VAL A 59 -37.26 21.51 6.09
C VAL A 59 -36.90 21.08 4.66
N PRO A 60 -36.88 21.94 3.62
CA PRO A 60 -36.48 21.52 2.28
C PRO A 60 -34.97 21.27 2.14
N LEU A 61 -34.11 21.82 3.03
CA LEU A 61 -32.67 21.60 3.02
C LEU A 61 -32.26 20.32 3.77
N LEU A 62 -33.12 19.77 4.62
CA LEU A 62 -32.86 18.57 5.39
C LEU A 62 -32.56 17.34 4.50
N PRO A 63 -33.36 17.05 3.44
CA PRO A 63 -33.07 15.94 2.55
C PRO A 63 -31.75 16.12 1.81
N ALA A 64 -31.42 17.35 1.37
CA ALA A 64 -30.16 17.64 0.71
C ALA A 64 -28.98 17.46 1.68
N PHE A 65 -29.10 17.91 2.92
CA PHE A 65 -28.10 17.73 3.97
C PHE A 65 -27.91 16.24 4.32
N VAL A 66 -29.00 15.48 4.45
CA VAL A 66 -28.94 14.02 4.70
C VAL A 66 -28.32 13.30 3.51
N MET A 67 -28.64 13.68 2.28
CA MET A 67 -28.06 13.07 1.08
C MET A 67 -26.55 13.36 0.97
N VAL A 68 -26.13 14.59 1.23
CA VAL A 68 -24.71 14.97 1.22
C VAL A 68 -23.96 14.29 2.36
N SER A 69 -24.49 14.34 3.60
CA SER A 69 -23.84 13.69 4.74
C SER A 69 -23.77 12.15 4.57
N SER A 70 -24.81 11.51 4.04
CA SER A 70 -24.78 10.06 3.78
C SER A 70 -23.74 9.69 2.72
N ARG A 71 -23.59 10.48 1.66
CA ARG A 71 -22.54 10.25 0.65
C ARG A 71 -21.13 10.45 1.23
N TYR A 72 -20.91 11.45 2.06
CA TYR A 72 -19.63 11.62 2.75
C TYR A 72 -19.35 10.50 3.74
N CYS A 73 -20.33 10.07 4.54
CA CYS A 73 -20.18 8.94 5.45
C CYS A 73 -19.89 7.63 4.72
N VAL A 74 -20.53 7.36 3.59
CA VAL A 74 -20.26 6.17 2.76
C VAL A 74 -18.86 6.21 2.18
N ASN A 75 -18.41 7.37 1.69
CA ASN A 75 -17.05 7.52 1.16
C ASN A 75 -15.98 7.40 2.24
N VAL A 76 -16.19 8.02 3.40
CA VAL A 76 -15.27 7.90 4.54
C VAL A 76 -15.25 6.45 5.07
N ALA A 77 -16.40 5.80 5.21
CA ALA A 77 -16.47 4.40 5.61
C ALA A 77 -15.77 3.48 4.60
N ALA A 78 -15.93 3.72 3.30
CA ALA A 78 -15.24 2.98 2.25
C ALA A 78 -13.72 3.19 2.32
N LEU A 79 -13.26 4.42 2.59
CA LEU A 79 -11.84 4.74 2.77
C LEU A 79 -11.27 4.07 4.02
N CYS A 80 -11.99 4.14 5.15
CA CYS A 80 -11.59 3.44 6.38
C CYS A 80 -11.55 1.92 6.19
N HIS A 81 -12.53 1.36 5.48
CA HIS A 81 -12.55 -0.08 5.16
C HIS A 81 -11.38 -0.50 4.27
N ARG A 82 -11.02 0.34 3.27
CA ARG A 82 -9.85 0.11 2.41
C ARG A 82 -8.55 0.19 3.21
N ALA A 83 -8.40 1.21 4.06
CA ALA A 83 -7.23 1.38 4.91
C ALA A 83 -7.10 0.22 5.91
N LEU A 84 -8.19 -0.18 6.56
CA LEU A 84 -8.21 -1.32 7.48
C LEU A 84 -7.88 -2.63 6.75
N ALA A 85 -8.46 -2.86 5.57
CA ALA A 85 -8.17 -4.04 4.77
C ALA A 85 -6.71 -4.09 4.33
N TRP A 86 -6.11 -2.94 4.00
CA TRP A 86 -4.69 -2.82 3.68
C TRP A 86 -3.81 -3.14 4.90
N VAL A 87 -4.11 -2.56 6.08
CA VAL A 87 -3.39 -2.85 7.33
C VAL A 87 -3.50 -4.33 7.70
N LEU A 88 -4.70 -4.92 7.60
CA LEU A 88 -4.90 -6.35 7.89
C LEU A 88 -4.14 -7.25 6.92
N ARG A 89 -4.04 -6.88 5.63
CA ARG A 89 -3.22 -7.63 4.66
C ARG A 89 -1.75 -7.56 5.01
N LEU A 90 -1.24 -6.37 5.36
CA LEU A 90 0.15 -6.18 5.76
C LEU A 90 0.49 -7.00 7.01
N VAL A 91 -0.35 -6.91 8.06
CA VAL A 91 -0.15 -7.66 9.30
C VAL A 91 -0.21 -9.17 9.05
N ARG A 92 -1.19 -9.64 8.27
CA ARG A 92 -1.32 -11.07 7.92
C ARG A 92 -0.13 -11.56 7.10
N GLY A 93 0.37 -10.73 6.18
CA GLY A 93 1.57 -11.03 5.40
C GLY A 93 2.78 -11.24 6.30
N ARG A 94 3.07 -10.30 7.18
CA ARG A 94 4.19 -10.39 8.12
C ARG A 94 4.11 -11.60 9.06
N VAL A 95 2.92 -11.91 9.58
CA VAL A 95 2.72 -13.09 10.43
C VAL A 95 2.93 -14.38 9.62
N CYS A 96 2.42 -14.45 8.41
CA CYS A 96 2.62 -15.59 7.52
C CYS A 96 4.11 -15.79 7.22
N VAL A 97 4.83 -14.74 6.82
CA VAL A 97 6.27 -14.82 6.49
C VAL A 97 7.08 -15.27 7.69
N ARG A 98 6.88 -14.68 8.87
CA ARG A 98 7.60 -15.07 10.10
C ARG A 98 7.38 -16.53 10.47
N SER A 99 6.13 -17.00 10.43
CA SER A 99 5.82 -18.40 10.79
C SER A 99 6.35 -19.39 9.75
N THR A 100 6.27 -19.06 8.46
CA THR A 100 6.87 -19.87 7.39
C THR A 100 8.38 -19.92 7.52
N HIS A 101 9.03 -18.74 7.69
CA HIS A 101 10.47 -18.65 7.91
C HIS A 101 10.92 -19.49 9.11
N ALA A 102 10.31 -19.31 10.28
CA ALA A 102 10.68 -20.05 11.48
C ALA A 102 10.55 -21.58 11.31
N PHE A 103 9.49 -22.01 10.62
CA PHE A 103 9.29 -23.43 10.30
C PHE A 103 10.36 -23.96 9.36
N VAL A 104 10.57 -23.28 8.23
CA VAL A 104 11.53 -23.71 7.20
C VAL A 104 12.94 -23.69 7.77
N PHE A 105 13.34 -22.60 8.42
CA PHE A 105 14.67 -22.45 9.03
C PHE A 105 14.99 -23.55 10.04
N SER A 106 14.00 -23.93 10.86
CA SER A 106 14.19 -24.95 11.90
C SER A 106 14.12 -26.39 11.42
N LYS A 107 13.49 -26.65 10.28
CA LYS A 107 13.21 -28.03 9.81
C LYS A 107 14.00 -28.45 8.58
N CYS A 108 14.44 -27.51 7.74
CA CYS A 108 15.20 -27.84 6.56
C CYS A 108 16.66 -28.24 6.90
N THR A 109 17.29 -28.93 5.98
CA THR A 109 18.74 -29.16 6.01
C THR A 109 19.43 -27.97 5.33
N HIS A 110 20.18 -27.21 6.10
CA HIS A 110 20.90 -26.02 5.60
C HIS A 110 21.91 -26.42 4.50
N GLY A 111 22.00 -25.62 3.46
CA GLY A 111 22.83 -25.88 2.27
C GLY A 111 22.22 -26.91 1.30
N LYS A 112 20.99 -27.38 1.53
CA LYS A 112 20.28 -28.29 0.66
C LYS A 112 19.01 -27.66 0.10
N VAL A 113 19.09 -27.20 -1.15
CA VAL A 113 18.01 -26.50 -1.84
C VAL A 113 16.71 -27.30 -1.83
N ASP A 114 16.78 -28.58 -2.17
CA ASP A 114 15.60 -29.46 -2.25
C ASP A 114 14.95 -29.63 -0.87
N SER A 115 15.75 -29.78 0.20
CA SER A 115 15.21 -29.81 1.58
C SER A 115 14.51 -28.54 1.98
N VAL A 116 15.02 -27.37 1.57
CA VAL A 116 14.36 -26.08 1.81
C VAL A 116 13.00 -26.03 1.12
N LEU A 117 12.94 -26.41 -0.16
CA LEU A 117 11.69 -26.40 -0.94
C LEU A 117 10.67 -27.41 -0.42
N GLU A 118 11.09 -28.64 -0.12
CA GLU A 118 10.22 -29.67 0.47
C GLU A 118 9.65 -29.22 1.82
N THR A 119 10.44 -28.49 2.62
CA THR A 119 9.97 -27.95 3.91
C THR A 119 8.95 -26.83 3.71
N PHE A 120 9.09 -26.00 2.69
CA PHE A 120 8.07 -25.03 2.31
C PHE A 120 6.76 -25.71 1.89
N ASP A 121 6.86 -26.73 1.05
CA ASP A 121 5.71 -27.46 0.55
C ASP A 121 4.98 -28.18 1.72
N LEU A 122 5.73 -28.79 2.65
CA LEU A 122 5.18 -29.38 3.87
C LEU A 122 4.47 -28.35 4.76
N TYR A 123 5.02 -27.14 4.87
CA TYR A 123 4.36 -26.06 5.60
C TYR A 123 3.04 -25.64 4.94
N ALA A 124 3.05 -25.49 3.61
CA ALA A 124 1.88 -25.09 2.84
C ALA A 124 0.73 -26.11 2.91
N ASP A 125 1.03 -27.41 3.03
CA ASP A 125 0.04 -28.47 3.19
C ASP A 125 -0.70 -28.40 4.53
N THR A 126 -0.06 -27.88 5.56
CA THR A 126 -0.57 -27.86 6.94
C THR A 126 -1.02 -26.48 7.42
N HIS A 127 -0.60 -25.42 6.75
CA HIS A 127 -0.88 -24.04 7.15
C HIS A 127 -1.29 -23.18 5.95
N PRO A 128 -2.21 -22.22 6.13
CA PRO A 128 -2.50 -21.23 5.10
C PRO A 128 -1.24 -20.40 4.80
N SER A 129 -0.64 -20.61 3.65
CA SER A 129 0.56 -19.90 3.21
C SER A 129 0.23 -18.86 2.14
N LEU A 130 0.99 -17.74 2.13
CA LEU A 130 1.02 -16.77 1.04
C LEU A 130 2.07 -17.11 -0.02
N CYS A 131 2.85 -18.15 0.18
CA CYS A 131 3.81 -18.63 -0.80
C CYS A 131 3.13 -19.20 -2.05
N ILE A 132 3.87 -19.30 -3.14
CA ILE A 132 3.45 -19.98 -4.36
C ILE A 132 3.16 -21.44 -4.03
N SER A 133 2.08 -22.00 -4.57
CA SER A 133 1.78 -23.42 -4.38
C SER A 133 2.78 -24.32 -5.13
N PRO A 134 2.99 -25.57 -4.70
CA PRO A 134 3.87 -26.51 -5.39
C PRO A 134 3.58 -26.64 -6.89
N GLN A 135 2.29 -26.65 -7.28
CA GLN A 135 1.88 -26.75 -8.67
C GLN A 135 2.32 -25.57 -9.53
N ILE A 136 2.21 -24.33 -8.96
CA ILE A 136 2.70 -23.12 -9.62
C ILE A 136 4.23 -23.16 -9.66
N GLY A 137 4.87 -23.59 -8.59
CA GLY A 137 6.31 -23.78 -8.53
C GLY A 137 6.85 -24.73 -9.60
N GLU A 138 6.18 -25.86 -9.85
CA GLU A 138 6.53 -26.77 -10.95
C GLU A 138 6.34 -26.15 -12.33
N ALA A 139 5.27 -25.34 -12.51
CA ALA A 139 5.05 -24.60 -13.74
C ALA A 139 6.14 -23.55 -13.98
N LEU A 140 6.54 -22.83 -12.92
CA LEU A 140 7.67 -21.91 -12.94
C LEU A 140 8.96 -22.63 -13.34
N ASP A 141 9.27 -23.77 -12.74
CA ASP A 141 10.45 -24.57 -13.06
C ASP A 141 10.50 -24.97 -14.56
N LYS A 142 9.35 -25.36 -15.14
CA LYS A 142 9.26 -25.71 -16.58
C LYS A 142 9.61 -24.52 -17.48
N VAL A 143 9.14 -23.32 -17.11
CA VAL A 143 9.47 -22.09 -17.86
C VAL A 143 10.96 -21.77 -17.72
N VAL A 144 11.51 -21.78 -16.51
CA VAL A 144 12.93 -21.47 -16.26
C VAL A 144 13.84 -22.43 -17.02
N ARG A 145 13.56 -23.74 -16.99
CA ARG A 145 14.34 -24.74 -17.77
C ARG A 145 14.27 -24.54 -19.27
N ARG A 146 13.11 -24.08 -19.81
CA ARG A 146 12.95 -23.81 -21.24
C ARG A 146 13.66 -22.52 -21.67
N VAL A 147 13.56 -21.48 -20.85
CA VAL A 147 14.10 -20.14 -21.15
C VAL A 147 15.61 -20.11 -20.89
N CYS A 148 16.11 -20.84 -19.90
CA CYS A 148 17.50 -20.82 -19.43
C CYS A 148 17.99 -19.38 -19.19
N PRO A 149 17.29 -18.58 -18.39
CA PRO A 149 17.54 -17.14 -18.29
C PRO A 149 18.86 -16.88 -17.57
N SER A 150 19.60 -15.89 -18.04
CA SER A 150 20.82 -15.39 -17.38
C SER A 150 20.54 -14.19 -16.44
N ARG A 151 19.51 -13.41 -16.72
CA ARG A 151 19.12 -12.24 -15.94
C ARG A 151 17.65 -12.32 -15.61
N VAL A 152 17.36 -12.43 -14.32
CA VAL A 152 16.00 -12.63 -13.79
C VAL A 152 15.64 -11.52 -12.82
N LEU A 153 14.44 -10.98 -12.97
CA LEU A 153 13.80 -10.08 -12.03
C LEU A 153 12.61 -10.77 -11.38
N GLU A 154 12.55 -10.73 -10.06
CA GLU A 154 11.39 -11.13 -9.26
C GLU A 154 10.83 -9.92 -8.54
N LEU A 155 9.56 -9.58 -8.76
CA LEU A 155 8.82 -8.55 -8.05
C LEU A 155 7.86 -9.20 -7.07
N GLY A 156 8.16 -9.08 -5.78
CA GLY A 156 7.46 -9.74 -4.69
C GLY A 156 8.13 -11.04 -4.25
N MET A 157 9.20 -10.92 -3.45
CA MET A 157 9.97 -12.08 -2.95
C MET A 157 9.21 -12.90 -1.91
N HIS A 158 8.38 -12.24 -1.09
CA HIS A 158 7.76 -12.84 0.11
C HIS A 158 8.82 -13.50 1.01
N CYS A 159 8.67 -14.79 1.32
CA CYS A 159 9.64 -15.53 2.14
C CYS A 159 10.69 -16.31 1.34
N GLY A 160 10.92 -15.95 0.08
CA GLY A 160 12.03 -16.46 -0.73
C GLY A 160 11.79 -17.81 -1.45
N TYR A 161 10.59 -18.39 -1.37
CA TYR A 161 10.29 -19.65 -2.06
C TYR A 161 10.49 -19.57 -3.58
N GLY A 162 9.95 -18.49 -4.22
CA GLY A 162 10.14 -18.22 -5.64
C GLY A 162 11.61 -18.02 -5.99
N SER A 163 12.30 -17.19 -5.20
CA SER A 163 13.73 -16.91 -5.35
C SER A 163 14.58 -18.20 -5.32
N VAL A 164 14.34 -19.09 -4.34
CA VAL A 164 15.06 -20.37 -4.24
C VAL A 164 14.78 -21.27 -5.44
N ARG A 165 13.52 -21.32 -5.91
CA ARG A 165 13.15 -22.08 -7.12
C ARG A 165 13.83 -21.54 -8.39
N LEU A 166 13.87 -20.23 -8.55
CA LEU A 166 14.57 -19.58 -9.65
C LEU A 166 16.06 -19.90 -9.61
N LEU A 167 16.72 -19.59 -8.50
CA LEU A 167 18.17 -19.71 -8.34
C LEU A 167 18.70 -21.11 -8.59
N ARG A 168 17.97 -22.17 -8.17
CA ARG A 168 18.43 -23.56 -8.38
C ARG A 168 18.51 -23.97 -9.84
N LEU A 169 17.82 -23.27 -10.72
CA LEU A 169 17.73 -23.57 -12.15
C LEU A 169 18.49 -22.59 -13.03
N LEU A 170 19.00 -21.49 -12.45
CA LEU A 170 19.83 -20.56 -13.18
C LEU A 170 21.19 -21.18 -13.54
N PRO A 171 21.78 -20.81 -14.67
CA PRO A 171 23.17 -21.14 -14.99
C PRO A 171 24.13 -20.50 -13.96
N SER A 172 25.36 -20.97 -13.89
CA SER A 172 26.37 -20.47 -12.94
C SER A 172 26.68 -18.97 -13.10
N SER A 173 26.50 -18.43 -14.30
CA SER A 173 26.60 -17.00 -14.61
C SER A 173 25.27 -16.25 -14.43
N GLY A 174 24.20 -16.94 -14.08
CA GLY A 174 22.87 -16.36 -13.94
C GLY A 174 22.76 -15.52 -12.67
N ARG A 175 22.01 -14.43 -12.76
CA ARG A 175 21.79 -13.49 -11.65
C ARG A 175 20.30 -13.23 -11.45
N LEU A 176 19.87 -13.29 -10.19
CA LEU A 176 18.54 -12.93 -9.75
C LEU A 176 18.56 -11.58 -9.03
N ILE A 177 17.72 -10.65 -9.45
CA ILE A 177 17.34 -9.47 -8.65
C ILE A 177 15.93 -9.74 -8.13
N THR A 178 15.77 -9.71 -6.81
CA THR A 178 14.46 -9.87 -6.17
C THR A 178 14.11 -8.63 -5.37
N VAL A 179 12.85 -8.19 -5.47
CA VAL A 179 12.36 -6.93 -4.90
C VAL A 179 11.26 -7.24 -3.89
N GLU A 180 11.38 -6.66 -2.72
CA GLU A 180 10.38 -6.76 -1.66
C GLU A 180 10.18 -5.40 -0.98
N LEU A 181 8.92 -5.01 -0.80
CA LEU A 181 8.58 -3.71 -0.23
C LEU A 181 8.77 -3.67 1.30
N ASP A 182 8.44 -4.75 1.99
CA ASP A 182 8.52 -4.81 3.45
C ASP A 182 9.91 -5.24 3.92
N PRO A 183 10.67 -4.38 4.65
CA PRO A 183 12.04 -4.68 5.05
C PRO A 183 12.19 -5.97 5.86
N LEU A 184 11.23 -6.26 6.74
CA LEU A 184 11.26 -7.49 7.53
C LEU A 184 11.08 -8.72 6.64
N THR A 185 10.16 -8.65 5.69
CA THR A 185 9.91 -9.74 4.73
C THR A 185 11.12 -9.95 3.85
N ALA A 186 11.79 -8.88 3.41
CA ALA A 186 13.01 -8.92 2.63
C ALA A 186 14.14 -9.62 3.40
N GLU A 187 14.37 -9.23 4.66
CA GLU A 187 15.39 -9.82 5.55
C GLU A 187 15.17 -11.34 5.73
N LEU A 188 13.96 -11.74 6.10
CA LEU A 188 13.62 -13.14 6.32
C LEU A 188 13.70 -13.98 5.04
N GLY A 189 13.30 -13.42 3.89
CA GLY A 189 13.42 -14.09 2.60
C GLY A 189 14.87 -14.25 2.15
N GLU A 190 15.71 -13.22 2.37
CA GLU A 190 17.14 -13.27 2.10
C GLU A 190 17.84 -14.36 2.92
N GLU A 191 17.49 -14.45 4.21
CA GLU A 191 18.02 -15.48 5.11
C GLU A 191 17.69 -16.89 4.61
N ILE A 192 16.48 -17.14 4.09
CA ILE A 192 16.11 -18.42 3.49
C ILE A 192 16.92 -18.71 2.23
N ILE A 193 17.16 -17.71 1.37
CA ILE A 193 18.01 -17.91 0.17
C ILE A 193 19.43 -18.30 0.58
N LEU A 194 19.98 -17.69 1.61
CA LEU A 194 21.29 -18.02 2.16
C LEU A 194 21.32 -19.43 2.79
N VAL A 195 20.25 -19.79 3.54
CA VAL A 195 20.07 -21.11 4.12
C VAL A 195 19.98 -22.22 3.04
N ALA A 196 19.41 -21.91 1.88
CA ALA A 196 19.41 -22.81 0.74
C ALA A 196 20.80 -23.04 0.12
N GLY A 197 21.80 -22.22 0.49
CA GLY A 197 23.20 -22.35 0.08
C GLY A 197 23.62 -21.42 -1.06
N PHE A 198 22.77 -20.46 -1.47
CA PHE A 198 23.12 -19.47 -2.47
C PHE A 198 23.96 -18.34 -1.88
N LYS A 199 24.68 -17.63 -2.73
CA LYS A 199 25.59 -16.53 -2.36
C LYS A 199 25.13 -15.22 -2.99
N HIS A 200 25.49 -14.08 -2.38
CA HIS A 200 25.21 -12.75 -2.91
C HIS A 200 25.79 -12.48 -4.32
N SER A 201 26.74 -13.28 -4.78
CA SER A 201 27.20 -13.23 -6.17
C SER A 201 26.15 -13.73 -7.18
N GLN A 202 25.16 -14.50 -6.73
CA GLN A 202 24.12 -15.09 -7.55
C GLN A 202 22.80 -14.32 -7.48
N PHE A 203 22.57 -13.59 -6.40
CA PHE A 203 21.34 -12.82 -6.19
C PHE A 203 21.58 -11.51 -5.47
N GLN A 204 20.60 -10.61 -5.59
CA GLN A 204 20.54 -9.36 -4.84
C GLN A 204 19.09 -9.12 -4.42
N VAL A 205 18.89 -8.77 -3.15
CA VAL A 205 17.60 -8.32 -2.61
C VAL A 205 17.55 -6.81 -2.63
N SER A 206 16.49 -6.24 -3.20
CA SER A 206 16.20 -4.80 -3.15
C SER A 206 15.00 -4.55 -2.27
N THR A 207 15.21 -3.83 -1.17
CA THR A 207 14.14 -3.43 -0.26
C THR A 207 13.59 -2.06 -0.66
N SER A 208 12.68 -2.07 -1.63
CA SER A 208 12.08 -0.87 -2.22
C SER A 208 10.75 -1.19 -2.89
N SER A 209 10.05 -0.18 -3.37
CA SER A 209 8.93 -0.40 -4.28
C SER A 209 9.42 -0.92 -5.64
N SER A 210 8.55 -1.65 -6.37
CA SER A 210 8.86 -2.12 -7.73
C SER A 210 9.23 -0.96 -8.65
N ALA A 211 8.50 0.15 -8.56
CA ALA A 211 8.74 1.34 -9.35
C ALA A 211 10.15 1.94 -9.13
N GLU A 212 10.61 2.02 -7.87
CA GLU A 212 11.95 2.51 -7.53
C GLU A 212 13.04 1.51 -7.97
N ALA A 213 12.82 0.22 -7.72
CA ALA A 213 13.75 -0.82 -8.13
C ALA A 213 13.98 -0.81 -9.64
N ILE A 214 12.92 -0.75 -10.44
CA ILE A 214 12.99 -0.76 -11.90
C ILE A 214 13.87 0.38 -12.43
N LEU A 215 13.79 1.58 -11.86
CA LEU A 215 14.61 2.73 -12.28
C LEU A 215 16.13 2.50 -12.07
N THR A 216 16.50 1.66 -11.11
CA THR A 216 17.91 1.40 -10.79
C THR A 216 18.46 0.12 -11.43
N LEU A 217 17.60 -0.74 -12.01
CA LEU A 217 17.96 -2.07 -12.51
C LEU A 217 19.07 -2.02 -13.56
N ARG A 218 19.07 -1.02 -14.45
CA ARG A 218 20.10 -0.91 -15.49
C ARG A 218 21.50 -0.85 -14.91
N SER A 219 21.69 -0.05 -13.86
CA SER A 219 22.98 0.07 -13.18
C SER A 219 23.32 -1.17 -12.36
N VAL A 220 22.33 -1.78 -11.72
CA VAL A 220 22.50 -2.98 -10.89
C VAL A 220 22.87 -4.21 -11.72
N LEU A 221 22.29 -4.33 -12.92
CA LEU A 221 22.57 -5.44 -13.84
C LEU A 221 23.71 -5.16 -14.82
N GLU A 222 24.30 -3.95 -14.77
CA GLU A 222 25.38 -3.52 -15.68
C GLU A 222 25.03 -3.77 -17.14
N LEU A 223 23.78 -3.45 -17.53
CA LEU A 223 23.28 -3.73 -18.87
C LEU A 223 23.91 -2.82 -19.91
N ASN A 224 24.50 -3.44 -20.95
CA ASN A 224 24.98 -2.73 -22.11
C ASN A 224 23.87 -2.61 -23.18
N GLN A 225 23.42 -1.39 -23.44
CA GLN A 225 22.39 -1.10 -24.45
C GLN A 225 22.80 -1.52 -25.87
N GLU A 226 24.04 -1.26 -26.23
CA GLU A 226 24.55 -1.57 -27.58
C GLU A 226 24.59 -3.08 -27.87
N ALA A 227 24.70 -3.92 -26.82
CA ALA A 227 24.71 -5.37 -26.94
C ALA A 227 23.32 -6.00 -26.98
N GLY A 228 22.23 -5.22 -26.88
CA GLY A 228 20.86 -5.74 -26.80
C GLY A 228 20.61 -6.61 -25.56
N GLU A 229 21.33 -6.30 -24.48
CA GLU A 229 21.21 -7.03 -23.21
C GLU A 229 19.96 -6.60 -22.44
N GLY A 230 19.34 -7.55 -21.74
CA GLY A 230 18.15 -7.27 -20.93
C GLY A 230 17.74 -8.46 -20.08
N LEU A 231 16.62 -8.31 -19.38
CA LEU A 231 15.99 -9.37 -18.60
C LEU A 231 15.43 -10.46 -19.53
N ASN A 232 15.77 -11.69 -19.25
CA ASN A 232 15.25 -12.85 -19.99
C ASN A 232 13.99 -13.44 -19.33
N LEU A 233 13.83 -13.20 -18.03
CA LEU A 233 12.68 -13.63 -17.24
C LEU A 233 12.29 -12.57 -16.22
N VAL A 234 10.99 -12.26 -16.14
CA VAL A 234 10.40 -11.42 -15.10
C VAL A 234 9.30 -12.21 -14.42
N LEU A 235 9.38 -12.35 -13.10
CA LEU A 235 8.33 -12.91 -12.26
C LEU A 235 7.63 -11.79 -11.50
N MET A 236 6.33 -11.65 -11.67
CA MET A 236 5.50 -10.69 -10.95
C MET A 236 4.57 -11.43 -9.99
N ASP A 237 4.91 -11.41 -8.69
CA ASP A 237 4.15 -12.04 -7.60
C ASP A 237 3.84 -11.05 -6.48
N HIS A 238 3.65 -9.78 -6.82
CA HIS A 238 3.31 -8.70 -5.89
C HIS A 238 1.85 -8.23 -6.08
N ASP A 239 1.55 -6.95 -5.89
CA ASP A 239 0.20 -6.42 -6.08
C ASP A 239 -0.18 -6.40 -7.58
N PRO A 240 -1.22 -7.15 -8.02
CA PRO A 240 -1.63 -7.17 -9.41
C PRO A 240 -2.00 -5.81 -10.01
N GLN A 241 -2.34 -4.82 -9.18
CA GLN A 241 -2.61 -3.46 -9.64
C GLN A 241 -1.33 -2.75 -10.14
N GLN A 242 -0.15 -3.24 -9.74
CA GLN A 242 1.14 -2.73 -10.18
C GLN A 242 1.67 -3.43 -11.44
N TYR A 243 1.07 -4.53 -11.89
CA TYR A 243 1.61 -5.30 -13.02
C TYR A 243 1.70 -4.49 -14.30
N LEU A 244 0.66 -3.74 -14.67
CA LEU A 244 0.71 -2.91 -15.88
C LEU A 244 1.63 -1.68 -15.69
N PRO A 245 1.56 -0.89 -14.61
CA PRO A 245 2.52 0.18 -14.35
C PRO A 245 3.98 -0.28 -14.41
N ASP A 246 4.30 -1.42 -13.82
CA ASP A 246 5.67 -1.97 -13.79
C ASP A 246 6.10 -2.47 -15.17
N LEU A 247 5.22 -3.13 -15.92
CA LEU A 247 5.51 -3.52 -17.30
C LEU A 247 5.84 -2.32 -18.17
N LEU A 248 5.05 -1.25 -18.07
CA LEU A 248 5.29 0.01 -18.81
C LEU A 248 6.61 0.67 -18.39
N ALA A 249 6.97 0.58 -17.10
CA ALA A 249 8.25 1.07 -16.62
C ALA A 249 9.42 0.24 -17.18
N LEU A 250 9.31 -1.10 -17.18
CA LEU A 250 10.32 -2.00 -17.78
C LEU A 250 10.51 -1.74 -19.27
N GLU A 251 9.45 -1.46 -20.03
CA GLU A 251 9.54 -1.07 -21.45
C GLU A 251 10.21 0.29 -21.63
N ARG A 252 9.79 1.30 -20.86
CA ARG A 252 10.33 2.65 -20.94
C ARG A 252 11.83 2.70 -20.64
N GLU A 253 12.27 1.93 -19.66
CA GLU A 253 13.67 1.83 -19.27
C GLU A 253 14.45 0.83 -20.18
N GLU A 254 13.80 0.25 -21.19
CA GLU A 254 14.39 -0.72 -22.14
C GLU A 254 15.12 -1.87 -21.42
N LEU A 255 14.48 -2.43 -20.38
CA LEU A 255 15.08 -3.49 -19.54
C LEU A 255 14.76 -4.89 -20.03
N LEU A 256 13.73 -5.06 -20.85
CA LEU A 256 13.36 -6.37 -21.42
C LEU A 256 14.30 -6.72 -22.56
N CYS A 257 14.82 -7.95 -22.58
CA CYS A 257 15.69 -8.43 -23.64
C CYS A 257 14.95 -8.41 -25.01
N PRO A 258 15.42 -7.67 -26.01
CA PRO A 258 14.74 -7.56 -27.30
C PRO A 258 14.62 -8.92 -28.03
N SER A 259 15.60 -9.80 -27.88
CA SER A 259 15.59 -11.14 -28.46
C SER A 259 14.61 -12.11 -27.80
N GLY A 260 14.03 -11.73 -26.66
CA GLY A 260 12.98 -12.47 -25.97
C GLY A 260 13.07 -12.40 -24.46
N CYS A 261 11.92 -12.12 -23.83
CA CYS A 261 11.75 -12.14 -22.38
C CYS A 261 10.44 -12.86 -22.03
N SER A 262 10.48 -13.82 -21.12
CA SER A 262 9.28 -14.41 -20.52
C SER A 262 8.84 -13.64 -19.30
N ILE A 263 7.58 -13.20 -19.26
CA ILE A 263 6.99 -12.47 -18.16
C ILE A 263 5.91 -13.36 -17.54
N LEU A 264 6.05 -13.65 -16.25
CA LEU A 264 5.17 -14.53 -15.50
C LEU A 264 4.35 -13.70 -14.53
N LEU A 265 3.04 -13.73 -14.68
CA LEU A 265 2.10 -13.09 -13.76
C LEU A 265 1.52 -14.13 -12.82
N ILE A 266 1.76 -14.00 -11.52
CA ILE A 266 1.21 -14.89 -10.48
C ILE A 266 0.02 -14.19 -9.82
N TYR A 267 -1.11 -14.87 -9.73
CA TYR A 267 -2.31 -14.31 -9.08
C TYR A 267 -3.00 -15.37 -8.22
N ARG A 268 -3.22 -15.03 -6.95
CA ARG A 268 -3.74 -15.97 -5.92
C ARG A 268 -5.26 -15.96 -5.79
N ASN A 269 -5.93 -14.93 -6.30
CA ASN A 269 -7.37 -14.81 -6.30
C ASN A 269 -7.85 -14.57 -7.72
N GLN A 270 -8.82 -15.38 -8.18
CA GLN A 270 -9.48 -15.21 -9.48
C GLN A 270 -10.40 -13.98 -9.54
N ARG A 271 -9.96 -12.83 -9.06
CA ARG A 271 -10.64 -11.58 -9.40
C ARG A 271 -10.24 -11.24 -10.82
N ALA A 272 -11.09 -11.66 -11.77
CA ALA A 272 -10.90 -11.39 -13.21
C ALA A 272 -10.69 -9.90 -13.55
N GLY A 273 -10.94 -8.99 -12.61
CA GLY A 273 -10.69 -7.56 -12.72
C GLY A 273 -9.23 -7.18 -12.62
N ASP A 274 -8.46 -7.84 -11.75
CA ASP A 274 -7.11 -7.41 -11.40
C ASP A 274 -6.10 -7.56 -12.57
N LEU A 275 -6.34 -8.50 -13.49
CA LEU A 275 -5.48 -8.69 -14.66
C LEU A 275 -6.05 -8.10 -15.96
N ARG A 276 -7.25 -7.49 -15.93
CA ARG A 276 -7.90 -7.01 -17.15
C ARG A 276 -7.07 -5.98 -17.90
N GLU A 277 -6.50 -5.05 -17.16
CA GLU A 277 -5.75 -3.92 -17.76
C GLU A 277 -4.50 -4.41 -18.46
N ILE A 278 -3.66 -5.21 -17.78
CA ILE A 278 -2.44 -5.74 -18.38
C ILE A 278 -2.73 -6.68 -19.54
N LEU A 279 -3.73 -7.55 -19.44
CA LEU A 279 -4.09 -8.46 -20.54
C LEU A 279 -4.68 -7.71 -21.74
N SER A 280 -5.43 -6.61 -21.52
CA SER A 280 -5.90 -5.75 -22.58
C SER A 280 -4.74 -5.04 -23.29
N TYR A 281 -3.78 -4.53 -22.52
CA TYR A 281 -2.56 -3.92 -23.08
C TYR A 281 -1.76 -4.91 -23.93
N ILE A 282 -1.50 -6.12 -23.41
CA ILE A 282 -0.81 -7.19 -24.12
C ILE A 282 -1.54 -7.55 -25.42
N SER A 283 -2.87 -7.68 -25.38
CA SER A 283 -3.67 -8.00 -26.57
C SER A 283 -3.64 -6.90 -27.64
N ALA A 284 -3.53 -5.64 -27.21
CA ALA A 284 -3.41 -4.49 -28.12
C ALA A 284 -2.00 -4.37 -28.76
N ARG A 285 -1.00 -5.02 -28.17
CA ARG A 285 0.41 -5.03 -28.60
C ARG A 285 0.87 -6.41 -29.08
N ALA A 286 0.03 -7.08 -29.87
CA ALA A 286 0.31 -8.42 -30.40
C ALA A 286 1.54 -8.48 -31.35
N ASP A 287 2.04 -7.35 -31.77
CA ASP A 287 3.30 -7.17 -32.50
C ASP A 287 4.53 -7.50 -31.63
N CYS A 288 4.49 -7.18 -30.34
CA CYS A 288 5.60 -7.37 -29.41
C CYS A 288 5.32 -8.44 -28.34
N TYR A 289 4.06 -8.79 -28.12
CA TYR A 289 3.65 -9.69 -27.03
C TYR A 289 2.82 -10.86 -27.52
N CYS A 290 3.03 -12.04 -26.93
CA CYS A 290 2.11 -13.16 -27.06
C CYS A 290 1.92 -13.90 -25.75
N ILE A 291 0.69 -14.35 -25.49
CA ILE A 291 0.38 -15.20 -24.33
C ILE A 291 0.77 -16.63 -24.70
N LYS A 292 1.79 -17.19 -24.04
CA LYS A 292 2.29 -18.55 -24.27
C LYS A 292 1.49 -19.59 -23.55
N SER A 293 1.12 -19.30 -22.28
CA SER A 293 0.33 -20.22 -21.47
C SER A 293 -0.54 -19.45 -20.46
N LYS A 294 -1.68 -20.04 -20.14
CA LYS A 294 -2.60 -19.51 -19.13
C LYS A 294 -3.02 -20.67 -18.23
N LEU A 295 -2.47 -20.70 -17.02
CA LEU A 295 -2.83 -21.64 -15.97
C LEU A 295 -3.79 -20.99 -14.98
N GLN A 296 -4.33 -21.77 -14.03
CA GLN A 296 -5.31 -21.28 -13.07
C GLN A 296 -4.83 -20.08 -12.25
N PHE A 297 -3.52 -20.03 -11.92
CA PHE A 297 -2.93 -19.00 -11.06
C PHE A 297 -1.67 -18.37 -11.63
N MET A 298 -1.33 -18.67 -12.88
CA MET A 298 -0.15 -18.14 -13.56
C MET A 298 -0.45 -17.91 -15.04
N THR A 299 -0.05 -16.74 -15.56
CA THR A 299 -0.08 -16.46 -17.00
C THR A 299 1.35 -16.17 -17.45
N GLU A 300 1.79 -16.85 -18.50
CA GLU A 300 3.05 -16.58 -19.17
C GLU A 300 2.82 -15.73 -20.41
N ILE A 301 3.52 -14.62 -20.48
CA ILE A 301 3.57 -13.69 -21.60
C ILE A 301 4.99 -13.71 -22.15
N PHE A 302 5.14 -13.75 -23.45
CA PHE A 302 6.42 -13.63 -24.12
C PHE A 302 6.52 -12.29 -24.81
N TYR A 303 7.58 -11.57 -24.55
CA TYR A 303 7.95 -10.32 -25.18
C TYR A 303 9.10 -10.54 -26.16
N GLN A 304 9.01 -9.94 -27.34
CA GLN A 304 10.04 -9.89 -28.35
C GLN A 304 9.83 -8.63 -29.20
N LYS A 305 10.89 -7.87 -29.44
CA LYS A 305 10.87 -6.62 -30.24
C LYS A 305 11.63 -6.78 -31.54
#